data_a9b005b17174b59d8b39852fcf1d8941
#
_entry.id   a9b005b17174b59d8b39852fcf1d8941
#
_cell.length_a   1.000
_cell.length_b   1.000
_cell.length_c   1.000
_cell.angle_alpha   90.00
_cell.angle_beta   90.00
_cell.angle_gamma   90.00
#
_symmetry.space_group_name_H-M   'P 1'
#
loop_
_entity.id
_entity.type
_entity.pdbx_description
1 polymer ?
#
loop_
_entity_poly.entity_id
_entity_poly.type
_entity_poly.pdbx_seq_one_letter_code
_entity_poly.pdbx_strand_id
1 'polypeptide(L)'
;MRRCNLSVQNLDSVTGTREAASDTSTGVAGYQKWITDIHSSEKAKSDYIQHIKPRELQFLSDLLREDFSDSESNFSTESFLFLVRRYKEAMKVWILDLYNLRNGDEELLIQLFRLLRCFPYEFLAPASLCLAGLALHHNSDFVKSEALSLLDHWGNKDVLSILQNHEPPTTPWLRMKYAVVKDSLERYVALQEN
;
A
#
# COMPACT_ATOMS: atom_id res chain seq x y z
N MET A 1 1.79 -6.03 19.18
CA MET A 1 2.18 -5.17 18.05
C MET A 1 2.03 -3.72 18.46
N ARG A 2 3.12 -2.95 18.47
CA ARG A 2 3.06 -1.52 18.80
C ARG A 2 2.84 -0.75 17.50
N ARG A 3 1.84 0.11 17.47
CA ARG A 3 1.57 0.99 16.32
C ARG A 3 2.65 2.07 16.26
N CYS A 4 3.22 2.33 15.09
CA CYS A 4 4.04 3.52 14.86
C CYS A 4 3.14 4.75 15.10
N ASN A 5 3.27 5.39 16.26
CA ASN A 5 2.56 6.62 16.56
C ASN A 5 3.28 7.81 15.93
N LEU A 6 3.13 7.98 14.62
CA LEU A 6 3.36 9.29 14.02
C LEU A 6 2.19 10.18 14.45
N SER A 7 2.48 11.12 15.35
CA SER A 7 1.51 12.15 15.77
C SER A 7 1.15 13.01 14.58
N VAL A 8 0.09 12.63 13.86
CA VAL A 8 -0.48 13.43 12.78
C VAL A 8 -1.37 14.50 13.42
N GLN A 9 -0.75 15.48 14.05
CA GLN A 9 -1.45 16.69 14.45
C GLN A 9 -1.57 17.62 13.23
N ASN A 10 -2.82 17.97 12.92
CA ASN A 10 -3.28 18.92 11.89
C ASN A 10 -3.34 18.39 10.45
N LEU A 11 -4.37 17.62 10.15
CA LEU A 11 -4.90 17.38 8.82
C LEU A 11 -6.37 17.84 8.67
N ASP A 12 -6.73 18.92 9.37
CA ASP A 12 -8.05 19.56 9.21
C ASP A 12 -7.93 20.69 8.19
N SER A 13 -8.17 20.41 6.94
CA SER A 13 -8.83 21.27 5.95
C SER A 13 -8.56 20.82 4.50
N VAL A 14 -9.06 19.66 4.09
CA VAL A 14 -9.42 19.42 2.69
C VAL A 14 -10.75 18.66 2.69
N THR A 15 -11.83 19.41 2.72
CA THR A 15 -13.17 18.90 2.43
C THR A 15 -13.28 18.63 0.94
N GLY A 16 -13.06 17.39 0.54
CA GLY A 16 -13.37 16.87 -0.79
C GLY A 16 -14.48 15.83 -0.66
N THR A 17 -15.60 16.11 -1.27
CA THR A 17 -16.84 15.37 -1.33
C THR A 17 -16.67 13.86 -1.42
N ARG A 18 -17.26 13.16 -0.44
CA ARG A 18 -17.51 11.72 -0.45
C ARG A 18 -18.60 11.41 -1.47
N GLU A 19 -18.27 10.77 -2.57
CA GLU A 19 -19.23 9.97 -3.33
C GLU A 19 -19.05 8.50 -2.94
N ALA A 20 -20.10 7.96 -2.33
CA ALA A 20 -20.19 6.55 -1.95
C ALA A 20 -20.38 5.70 -3.20
N ALA A 21 -19.39 4.89 -3.55
CA ALA A 21 -19.51 3.85 -4.56
C ALA A 21 -19.90 2.53 -3.89
N SER A 22 -21.17 2.16 -3.99
CA SER A 22 -21.70 0.84 -3.68
C SER A 22 -21.85 0.07 -4.99
N ASP A 23 -20.93 -0.89 -5.26
CA ASP A 23 -21.21 -2.08 -6.09
C ASP A 23 -19.93 -2.93 -6.21
N THR A 24 -19.96 -4.19 -5.81
CA THR A 24 -18.80 -5.08 -5.75
C THR A 24 -18.25 -5.51 -7.11
N SER A 25 -19.02 -5.40 -8.21
CA SER A 25 -18.50 -5.59 -9.58
C SER A 25 -17.74 -4.37 -10.10
N THR A 26 -17.92 -3.22 -9.48
CA THR A 26 -17.28 -1.94 -9.80
C THR A 26 -15.82 -1.88 -9.31
N GLY A 27 -15.43 -2.70 -8.33
CA GLY A 27 -14.11 -2.64 -7.71
C GLY A 27 -12.97 -2.83 -8.74
N VAL A 28 -12.90 -3.99 -9.39
CA VAL A 28 -11.79 -4.34 -10.31
C VAL A 28 -11.80 -3.44 -11.56
N ALA A 29 -12.97 -3.18 -12.13
CA ALA A 29 -13.12 -2.28 -13.28
C ALA A 29 -12.77 -0.84 -12.90
N GLY A 30 -13.11 -0.40 -11.69
CA GLY A 30 -12.75 0.90 -11.13
C GLY A 30 -11.26 1.08 -10.96
N TYR A 31 -10.56 0.06 -10.46
CA TYR A 31 -9.09 0.09 -10.31
C TYR A 31 -8.36 0.11 -11.65
N GLN A 32 -8.81 -0.69 -12.62
CA GLN A 32 -8.22 -0.67 -13.97
C GLN A 32 -8.38 0.70 -14.64
N LYS A 33 -9.56 1.29 -14.56
CA LYS A 33 -9.81 2.64 -15.08
C LYS A 33 -8.90 3.65 -14.38
N TRP A 34 -8.83 3.63 -13.04
CA TRP A 34 -7.98 4.54 -12.28
C TRP A 34 -6.50 4.38 -12.64
N ILE A 35 -5.97 3.15 -12.77
CA ILE A 35 -4.59 2.91 -13.22
C ILE A 35 -4.36 3.55 -14.58
N THR A 36 -5.29 3.38 -15.52
CA THR A 36 -5.19 3.99 -16.84
C THR A 36 -5.20 5.52 -16.76
N ASP A 37 -6.10 6.09 -15.98
CA ASP A 37 -6.26 7.54 -15.83
C ASP A 37 -5.01 8.17 -15.19
N ILE A 38 -4.44 7.57 -14.15
CA ILE A 38 -3.24 8.10 -13.49
C ILE A 38 -2.01 8.01 -14.38
N HIS A 39 -1.85 6.90 -15.13
CA HIS A 39 -0.76 6.75 -16.10
C HIS A 39 -0.93 7.66 -17.32
N SER A 40 -2.12 8.16 -17.60
CA SER A 40 -2.37 9.15 -18.65
C SER A 40 -2.15 10.60 -18.19
N SER A 41 -2.01 10.84 -16.88
CA SER A 41 -1.80 12.17 -16.32
C SER A 41 -0.40 12.71 -16.66
N GLU A 42 -0.35 13.67 -17.57
CA GLU A 42 0.91 14.33 -17.96
C GLU A 42 1.59 15.04 -16.77
N LYS A 43 0.82 15.59 -15.83
CA LYS A 43 1.34 16.19 -14.62
C LYS A 43 2.02 15.15 -13.73
N ALA A 44 1.36 14.01 -13.47
CA ALA A 44 1.93 12.95 -12.64
C ALA A 44 3.24 12.40 -13.25
N LYS A 45 3.28 12.21 -14.57
CA LYS A 45 4.49 11.79 -15.29
C LYS A 45 5.60 12.83 -15.19
N SER A 46 5.28 14.11 -15.40
CA SER A 46 6.24 15.19 -15.29
C SER A 46 6.83 15.28 -13.87
N ASP A 47 5.98 15.25 -12.85
CA ASP A 47 6.39 15.26 -11.46
C ASP A 47 7.26 14.03 -11.11
N TYR A 48 6.90 12.85 -11.63
CA TYR A 48 7.70 11.63 -11.46
C TYR A 48 9.11 11.80 -12.05
N ILE A 49 9.20 12.21 -13.33
CA ILE A 49 10.50 12.34 -14.03
C ILE A 49 11.38 13.40 -13.37
N GLN A 50 10.80 14.53 -12.96
CA GLN A 50 11.56 15.67 -12.45
C GLN A 50 11.94 15.54 -10.98
N HIS A 51 11.10 14.92 -10.15
CA HIS A 51 11.24 14.99 -8.70
C HIS A 51 11.45 13.66 -8.01
N ILE A 52 10.91 12.55 -8.54
CA ILE A 52 11.01 11.22 -7.92
C ILE A 52 12.15 10.41 -8.51
N LYS A 53 12.17 10.26 -9.83
CA LYS A 53 13.16 9.44 -10.53
C LYS A 53 14.63 9.80 -10.23
N PRO A 54 15.03 11.07 -10.11
CA PRO A 54 16.41 11.42 -9.78
C PRO A 54 16.84 11.01 -8.36
N ARG A 55 15.88 10.77 -7.47
CA ARG A 55 16.11 10.39 -6.07
C ARG A 55 15.87 8.90 -5.81
N GLU A 56 15.36 8.17 -6.80
CA GLU A 56 14.91 6.80 -6.66
C GLU A 56 16.01 5.88 -6.16
N LEU A 57 17.17 5.89 -6.79
CA LEU A 57 18.29 5.00 -6.41
C LEU A 57 18.75 5.24 -4.97
N GLN A 58 18.87 6.49 -4.55
CA GLN A 58 19.24 6.82 -3.19
C GLN A 58 18.19 6.35 -2.21
N PHE A 59 16.91 6.64 -2.49
CA PHE A 59 15.79 6.23 -1.66
C PHE A 59 15.73 4.70 -1.50
N LEU A 60 15.88 3.94 -2.60
CA LEU A 60 15.86 2.47 -2.55
C LEU A 60 17.05 1.91 -1.77
N SER A 61 18.24 2.52 -1.90
CA SER A 61 19.41 2.15 -1.11
C SER A 61 19.21 2.39 0.38
N ASP A 62 18.58 3.50 0.74
CA ASP A 62 18.28 3.82 2.14
C ASP A 62 17.21 2.89 2.69
N LEU A 63 16.15 2.63 1.91
CA LEU A 63 15.08 1.70 2.26
C LEU A 63 15.58 0.29 2.58
N LEU A 64 16.53 -0.23 1.80
CA LEU A 64 17.12 -1.55 2.03
C LEU A 64 18.00 -1.62 3.30
N ARG A 65 18.46 -0.48 3.81
CA ARG A 65 19.31 -0.42 5.02
C ARG A 65 18.51 -0.18 6.29
N GLU A 66 17.24 0.19 6.17
CA GLU A 66 16.44 0.52 7.32
C GLU A 66 15.89 -0.70 8.04
N ASP A 67 15.89 -0.61 9.37
CA ASP A 67 15.23 -1.56 10.25
C ASP A 67 13.88 -0.98 10.70
N PHE A 68 12.80 -1.56 10.20
CA PHE A 68 11.43 -1.20 10.58
C PHE A 68 10.95 -1.89 11.87
N SER A 69 11.83 -2.56 12.61
CA SER A 69 11.50 -3.19 13.89
C SER A 69 11.37 -2.17 15.02
N ASP A 70 12.08 -1.06 14.96
CA ASP A 70 12.07 0.01 15.93
C ASP A 70 11.03 1.09 15.58
N SER A 71 10.41 1.66 16.62
CA SER A 71 9.35 2.67 16.51
C SER A 71 9.87 4.09 16.25
N GLU A 72 11.17 4.26 16.03
CA GLU A 72 11.75 5.56 15.73
C GLU A 72 11.51 5.95 14.26
N SER A 73 11.41 7.25 14.03
CA SER A 73 11.23 7.82 12.69
C SER A 73 12.45 7.53 11.83
N ASN A 74 12.28 6.73 10.79
CA ASN A 74 13.35 6.34 9.89
C ASN A 74 13.48 7.36 8.75
N PHE A 75 14.70 7.52 8.23
CA PHE A 75 14.99 8.46 7.14
C PHE A 75 14.13 8.20 5.89
N SER A 76 13.93 6.92 5.51
CA SER A 76 13.06 6.56 4.38
C SER A 76 11.60 6.92 4.64
N THR A 77 11.11 6.79 5.88
CA THR A 77 9.75 7.17 6.26
C THR A 77 9.54 8.68 6.08
N GLU A 78 10.48 9.51 6.55
CA GLU A 78 10.40 10.97 6.42
C GLU A 78 10.51 11.42 4.95
N SER A 79 11.46 10.86 4.22
CA SER A 79 11.66 11.14 2.79
C SER A 79 10.44 10.73 1.97
N PHE A 80 9.87 9.56 2.24
CA PHE A 80 8.65 9.08 1.59
C PHE A 80 7.46 9.99 1.90
N LEU A 81 7.27 10.36 3.16
CA LEU A 81 6.21 11.27 3.60
C LEU A 81 6.31 12.62 2.89
N PHE A 82 7.52 13.18 2.80
CA PHE A 82 7.75 14.43 2.08
C PHE A 82 7.34 14.32 0.61
N LEU A 83 7.76 13.25 -0.08
CA LEU A 83 7.44 13.02 -1.49
C LEU A 83 5.93 12.82 -1.71
N VAL A 84 5.26 12.04 -0.86
CA VAL A 84 3.82 11.81 -0.96
C VAL A 84 3.03 13.10 -0.73
N ARG A 85 3.40 13.90 0.28
CA ARG A 85 2.73 15.19 0.53
C ARG A 85 2.85 16.15 -0.65
N ARG A 86 3.98 16.15 -1.32
CA ARG A 86 4.28 17.08 -2.40
C ARG A 86 3.83 16.60 -3.77
N TYR A 87 3.95 15.30 -4.05
CA TYR A 87 3.79 14.69 -5.36
C TYR A 87 2.93 13.42 -5.31
N LYS A 88 1.78 13.49 -4.63
CA LYS A 88 0.94 12.33 -4.30
C LYS A 88 0.64 11.44 -5.51
N GLU A 89 0.19 12.03 -6.62
CA GLU A 89 -0.19 11.25 -7.81
C GLU A 89 1.04 10.64 -8.51
N ALA A 90 2.16 11.33 -8.53
CA ALA A 90 3.41 10.77 -9.05
C ALA A 90 3.95 9.64 -8.18
N MET A 91 3.79 9.71 -6.86
CA MET A 91 4.16 8.63 -5.94
C MET A 91 3.28 7.38 -6.12
N LYS A 92 1.99 7.55 -6.44
CA LYS A 92 1.12 6.43 -6.79
C LYS A 92 1.59 5.71 -8.06
N VAL A 93 1.98 6.45 -9.09
CA VAL A 93 2.59 5.88 -10.30
C VAL A 93 3.87 5.15 -9.94
N TRP A 94 4.75 5.81 -9.19
CA TRP A 94 6.05 5.27 -8.83
C TRP A 94 5.98 3.94 -8.08
N ILE A 95 5.11 3.80 -7.08
CA ILE A 95 5.02 2.53 -6.32
C ILE A 95 4.53 1.35 -7.17
N LEU A 96 3.65 1.61 -8.15
CA LEU A 96 3.19 0.58 -9.09
C LEU A 96 4.27 0.22 -10.10
N ASP A 97 4.95 1.22 -10.66
CA ASP A 97 6.07 1.01 -11.57
C ASP A 97 7.22 0.28 -10.88
N LEU A 98 7.52 0.65 -9.62
CA LEU A 98 8.54 -0.01 -8.83
C LEU A 98 8.25 -1.50 -8.67
N TYR A 99 7.00 -1.87 -8.33
CA TYR A 99 6.60 -3.28 -8.24
C TYR A 99 6.78 -4.00 -9.58
N ASN A 100 6.33 -3.41 -10.69
CA ASN A 100 6.45 -4.01 -12.01
C ASN A 100 7.90 -4.20 -12.48
N LEU A 101 8.76 -3.22 -12.18
CA LEU A 101 10.17 -3.24 -12.58
C LEU A 101 11.05 -4.08 -11.65
N ARG A 102 10.66 -4.27 -10.40
CA ARG A 102 11.44 -4.90 -9.34
C ARG A 102 10.75 -6.09 -8.70
N ASN A 103 9.77 -6.69 -9.37
CA ASN A 103 9.04 -7.84 -8.82
C ASN A 103 9.91 -9.07 -8.52
N GLY A 104 11.11 -9.17 -9.08
CA GLY A 104 12.10 -10.18 -8.72
C GLY A 104 12.98 -9.83 -7.52
N ASP A 105 12.91 -8.61 -7.00
CA ASP A 105 13.68 -8.15 -5.84
C ASP A 105 12.85 -8.29 -4.57
N GLU A 106 12.89 -9.50 -4.00
CA GLU A 106 12.08 -9.88 -2.84
C GLU A 106 12.37 -9.00 -1.62
N GLU A 107 13.65 -8.72 -1.34
CA GLU A 107 14.06 -7.92 -0.19
C GLU A 107 13.52 -6.50 -0.29
N LEU A 108 13.64 -5.90 -1.46
CA LEU A 108 13.10 -4.56 -1.72
C LEU A 108 11.58 -4.50 -1.54
N LEU A 109 10.86 -5.49 -2.06
CA LEU A 109 9.40 -5.54 -1.91
C LEU A 109 8.98 -5.71 -0.45
N ILE A 110 9.67 -6.54 0.32
CA ILE A 110 9.44 -6.71 1.74
C ILE A 110 9.63 -5.38 2.48
N GLN A 111 10.72 -4.67 2.22
CA GLN A 111 10.98 -3.37 2.84
C GLN A 111 9.97 -2.30 2.41
N LEU A 112 9.55 -2.31 1.16
CA LEU A 112 8.50 -1.41 0.67
C LEU A 112 7.17 -1.64 1.42
N PHE A 113 6.75 -2.89 1.62
CA PHE A 113 5.53 -3.19 2.38
C PHE A 113 5.65 -2.78 3.85
N ARG A 114 6.82 -2.95 4.47
CA ARG A 114 7.10 -2.48 5.82
C ARG A 114 7.02 -0.97 5.92
N LEU A 115 7.60 -0.25 4.97
CA LEU A 115 7.47 1.20 4.87
C LEU A 115 6.00 1.62 4.74
N LEU A 116 5.22 1.00 3.86
CA LEU A 116 3.81 1.33 3.66
C LEU A 116 2.94 1.11 4.90
N ARG A 117 3.30 0.18 5.78
CA ARG A 117 2.63 -0.01 7.08
C ARG A 117 2.81 1.17 8.04
N CYS A 118 3.81 2.04 7.82
CA CYS A 118 3.97 3.25 8.62
C CYS A 118 2.94 4.34 8.27
N PHE A 119 2.14 4.15 7.20
CA PHE A 119 1.19 5.14 6.71
C PHE A 119 -0.25 4.63 6.71
N PRO A 120 -1.23 5.53 6.93
CA PRO A 120 -2.63 5.17 6.81
C PRO A 120 -2.98 4.83 5.36
N TYR A 121 -4.01 3.97 5.21
CA TYR A 121 -4.51 3.49 3.91
C TYR A 121 -4.75 4.61 2.90
N GLU A 122 -5.41 5.69 3.31
CA GLU A 122 -5.86 6.80 2.46
C GLU A 122 -4.70 7.59 1.84
N PHE A 123 -3.49 7.36 2.34
CA PHE A 123 -2.32 8.13 1.92
C PHE A 123 -2.00 7.93 0.45
N LEU A 124 -2.04 6.69 -0.03
CA LEU A 124 -1.74 6.31 -1.41
C LEU A 124 -2.86 5.47 -2.06
N ALA A 125 -4.04 5.40 -1.42
CA ALA A 125 -5.16 4.70 -2.03
C ALA A 125 -5.54 5.36 -3.38
N PRO A 126 -5.94 4.54 -4.36
CA PRO A 126 -6.03 3.09 -4.36
C PRO A 126 -4.74 2.37 -4.79
N ALA A 127 -3.65 3.08 -5.13
CA ALA A 127 -2.41 2.47 -5.64
C ALA A 127 -1.79 1.46 -4.68
N SER A 128 -1.73 1.81 -3.39
CA SER A 128 -1.21 0.93 -2.35
C SER A 128 -2.04 -0.35 -2.20
N LEU A 129 -3.36 -0.26 -2.39
CA LEU A 129 -4.25 -1.42 -2.37
C LEU A 129 -4.04 -2.33 -3.59
N CYS A 130 -3.90 -1.74 -4.79
CA CYS A 130 -3.57 -2.47 -6.00
C CYS A 130 -2.22 -3.21 -5.84
N LEU A 131 -1.22 -2.53 -5.29
CA LEU A 131 0.09 -3.11 -5.02
C LEU A 131 -0.01 -4.32 -4.09
N ALA A 132 -0.73 -4.19 -2.97
CA ALA A 132 -0.92 -5.29 -2.02
C ALA A 132 -1.67 -6.46 -2.65
N GLY A 133 -2.70 -6.19 -3.46
CA GLY A 133 -3.44 -7.21 -4.21
C GLY A 133 -2.55 -7.96 -5.22
N LEU A 134 -1.73 -7.25 -5.98
CA LEU A 134 -0.75 -7.86 -6.91
C LEU A 134 0.26 -8.73 -6.15
N ALA A 135 0.72 -8.29 -4.99
CA ALA A 135 1.70 -9.02 -4.19
C ALA A 135 1.15 -10.33 -3.59
N LEU A 136 -0.17 -10.48 -3.43
CA LEU A 136 -0.76 -11.76 -3.05
C LEU A 136 -0.58 -12.86 -4.12
N HIS A 137 -0.33 -12.48 -5.38
CA HIS A 137 -0.02 -13.39 -6.48
C HIS A 137 1.48 -13.57 -6.74
N HIS A 138 2.34 -12.94 -5.92
CA HIS A 138 3.79 -13.05 -6.07
C HIS A 138 4.28 -14.48 -5.85
N ASN A 139 5.41 -14.86 -6.47
CA ASN A 139 5.98 -16.20 -6.31
C ASN A 139 6.54 -16.45 -4.91
N SER A 140 7.10 -15.43 -4.26
CA SER A 140 7.64 -15.53 -2.89
C SER A 140 6.53 -15.49 -1.84
N ASP A 141 6.52 -16.48 -0.97
CA ASP A 141 5.63 -16.55 0.19
C ASP A 141 5.94 -15.48 1.24
N PHE A 142 7.18 -14.98 1.31
CA PHE A 142 7.54 -13.89 2.22
C PHE A 142 6.95 -12.56 1.74
N VAL A 143 6.98 -12.28 0.44
CA VAL A 143 6.33 -11.09 -0.15
C VAL A 143 4.82 -11.14 0.09
N LYS A 144 4.17 -12.28 -0.17
CA LYS A 144 2.73 -12.48 0.15
C LYS A 144 2.43 -12.27 1.63
N SER A 145 3.32 -12.76 2.50
CA SER A 145 3.18 -12.59 3.94
C SER A 145 3.23 -11.12 4.38
N GLU A 146 4.14 -10.33 3.81
CA GLU A 146 4.22 -8.90 4.12
C GLU A 146 3.02 -8.13 3.53
N ALA A 147 2.54 -8.51 2.34
CA ALA A 147 1.31 -7.96 1.80
C ALA A 147 0.10 -8.24 2.70
N LEU A 148 -0.05 -9.47 3.22
CA LEU A 148 -1.08 -9.80 4.21
C LEU A 148 -0.95 -8.97 5.49
N SER A 149 0.28 -8.76 5.99
CA SER A 149 0.51 -7.92 7.17
C SER A 149 0.13 -6.46 6.92
N LEU A 150 0.35 -5.95 5.71
CA LEU A 150 -0.06 -4.62 5.31
C LEU A 150 -1.59 -4.50 5.24
N LEU A 151 -2.25 -5.47 4.65
CA LEU A 151 -3.72 -5.52 4.57
C LEU A 151 -4.37 -5.60 5.96
N ASP A 152 -3.84 -6.43 6.86
CA ASP A 152 -4.29 -6.51 8.27
C ASP A 152 -4.12 -5.18 9.00
N HIS A 153 -2.99 -4.49 8.75
CA HIS A 153 -2.72 -3.18 9.36
C HIS A 153 -3.72 -2.10 8.93
N TRP A 154 -4.11 -2.08 7.67
CA TRP A 154 -5.04 -1.07 7.14
C TRP A 154 -6.49 -1.29 7.54
N GLY A 155 -6.92 -2.52 7.71
CA GLY A 155 -8.17 -2.91 8.34
C GLY A 155 -9.42 -2.16 7.88
N ASN A 156 -9.80 -2.25 6.59
CA ASN A 156 -11.00 -1.61 6.09
C ASN A 156 -11.78 -2.51 5.11
N LYS A 157 -12.95 -2.04 4.66
CA LYS A 157 -13.85 -2.79 3.78
C LYS A 157 -13.25 -3.10 2.41
N ASP A 158 -12.48 -2.16 1.84
CA ASP A 158 -11.82 -2.35 0.55
C ASP A 158 -10.78 -3.46 0.61
N VAL A 159 -10.02 -3.48 1.71
CA VAL A 159 -9.03 -4.53 2.01
C VAL A 159 -9.69 -5.90 2.15
N LEU A 160 -10.81 -5.97 2.90
CA LEU A 160 -11.56 -7.23 3.05
C LEU A 160 -12.05 -7.75 1.70
N SER A 161 -12.54 -6.86 0.82
CA SER A 161 -12.98 -7.22 -0.53
C SER A 161 -11.89 -7.87 -1.36
N ILE A 162 -10.63 -7.43 -1.24
CA ILE A 162 -9.49 -8.09 -1.93
C ILE A 162 -9.33 -9.53 -1.44
N LEU A 163 -9.32 -9.74 -0.12
CA LEU A 163 -9.13 -11.09 0.43
C LEU A 163 -10.30 -12.02 0.16
N GLN A 164 -11.53 -11.50 0.10
CA GLN A 164 -12.70 -12.31 -0.25
C GLN A 164 -12.64 -12.85 -1.68
N ASN A 165 -12.01 -12.09 -2.59
CA ASN A 165 -11.88 -12.45 -4.00
C ASN A 165 -10.55 -13.14 -4.34
N HIS A 166 -9.69 -13.38 -3.34
CA HIS A 166 -8.39 -14.03 -3.53
C HIS A 166 -8.43 -15.48 -3.02
N GLU A 167 -7.83 -16.41 -3.78
CA GLU A 167 -7.69 -17.80 -3.35
C GLU A 167 -6.66 -17.94 -2.21
N PRO A 168 -6.97 -18.73 -1.17
CA PRO A 168 -6.02 -18.96 -0.09
C PRO A 168 -4.70 -19.57 -0.61
N PRO A 169 -3.55 -19.16 -0.07
CA PRO A 169 -2.26 -19.70 -0.45
C PRO A 169 -2.16 -21.22 -0.25
N THR A 170 -1.36 -21.89 -1.07
CA THR A 170 -1.13 -23.34 -0.96
C THR A 170 -0.22 -23.72 0.21
N THR A 171 0.74 -22.88 0.53
CA THR A 171 1.72 -23.09 1.61
C THR A 171 1.04 -23.08 2.98
N PRO A 172 1.18 -24.11 3.82
CA PRO A 172 0.39 -24.28 5.05
C PRO A 172 0.48 -23.12 6.04
N TRP A 173 1.71 -22.62 6.33
CA TRP A 173 1.90 -21.52 7.28
C TRP A 173 1.30 -20.21 6.77
N LEU A 174 1.42 -19.95 5.46
CA LEU A 174 0.88 -18.74 4.84
C LEU A 174 -0.65 -18.81 4.74
N ARG A 175 -1.21 -20.00 4.50
CA ARG A 175 -2.66 -20.22 4.54
C ARG A 175 -3.23 -19.95 5.94
N MET A 176 -2.51 -20.38 6.98
CA MET A 176 -2.90 -20.06 8.36
C MET A 176 -2.90 -18.55 8.60
N LYS A 177 -1.83 -17.84 8.20
CA LYS A 177 -1.77 -16.38 8.29
C LYS A 177 -2.91 -15.70 7.52
N TYR A 178 -3.17 -16.15 6.30
CA TYR A 178 -4.27 -15.65 5.48
C TYR A 178 -5.62 -15.80 6.19
N ALA A 179 -5.91 -16.96 6.75
CA ALA A 179 -7.15 -17.20 7.47
C ALA A 179 -7.30 -16.29 8.70
N VAL A 180 -6.22 -16.12 9.47
CA VAL A 180 -6.20 -15.23 10.65
C VAL A 180 -6.46 -13.78 10.24
N VAL A 181 -5.79 -13.29 9.20
CA VAL A 181 -5.95 -11.90 8.71
C VAL A 181 -7.37 -11.69 8.20
N LYS A 182 -7.91 -12.63 7.42
CA LYS A 182 -9.27 -12.54 6.89
C LYS A 182 -10.31 -12.49 8.01
N ASP A 183 -10.23 -13.37 8.99
CA ASP A 183 -11.14 -13.41 10.15
C ASP A 183 -11.02 -12.13 11.01
N SER A 184 -9.81 -11.60 11.19
CA SER A 184 -9.58 -10.31 11.86
C SER A 184 -10.29 -9.16 11.16
N LEU A 185 -10.16 -9.09 9.82
CA LEU A 185 -10.79 -8.06 9.00
C LEU A 185 -12.31 -8.17 8.96
N GLU A 186 -12.85 -9.38 8.86
CA GLU A 186 -14.30 -9.61 8.89
C GLU A 186 -14.93 -9.11 10.20
N ARG A 187 -14.30 -9.42 11.35
CA ARG A 187 -14.72 -8.90 12.65
C ARG A 187 -14.61 -7.38 12.75
N TYR A 188 -13.49 -6.82 12.27
CA TYR A 188 -13.27 -5.38 12.33
C TYR A 188 -14.30 -4.60 11.51
N VAL A 189 -14.58 -5.05 10.28
CA VAL A 189 -15.59 -4.42 9.41
C VAL A 189 -16.99 -4.54 10.01
N ALA A 190 -17.35 -5.71 10.55
CA ALA A 190 -18.65 -5.93 11.20
C ALA A 190 -18.88 -5.01 12.42
N LEU A 191 -17.81 -4.66 13.15
CA LEU A 191 -17.87 -3.71 14.28
C LEU A 191 -18.03 -2.25 13.83
N GLN A 192 -17.67 -1.90 12.62
CA GLN A 192 -17.83 -0.54 12.10
C GLN A 192 -19.22 -0.29 11.50
N GLU A 193 -19.95 -1.34 11.14
CA GLU A 193 -21.29 -1.24 10.55
C GLU A 193 -22.42 -1.24 11.59
N ASN A 194 -22.10 -1.47 12.89
CA ASN A 194 -23.02 -1.41 14.03
C ASN A 194 -22.88 -0.11 14.82
#